data_8850e45981d348daba7c81e315e28e80
#
_entry.id   8850e45981d348daba7c81e315e28e80
#
_cell.length_a   1.000
_cell.length_b   1.000
_cell.length_c   1.000
_cell.angle_alpha   90.00
_cell.angle_beta   90.00
_cell.angle_gamma   90.00
#
_symmetry.space_group_name_H-M   'P 1'
#
loop_
_entity.id
_entity.type
_entity.pdbx_description
1 polymer ?
#
loop_
_entity_poly.entity_id
_entity_poly.type
_entity_poly.pdbx_seq_one_letter_code
_entity_poly.pdbx_strand_id
1 'polypeptide(L)'
;REAVTTTEGFVRVIAGAGSGKTRALTRRFAYLVTELGILPGNLLCVTFTNKAANEMRQRIHNLTGDNDTGYINTFHGFCVSILQEDSHAVGYPKSFLVLDNSDIDAMLQIIYDERGLTLRDMTFSHARDMIEMLKLKERPDYYEDMITLPLDTLKEKYDKAESAKDIIFYGYLYQEKKCFAPV
;
A
#
# COMPACT_ATOMS: atom_id res chain seq x y z
N ARG A 1 24.25 -8.38 -20.68
CA ARG A 1 24.48 -7.06 -21.30
C ARG A 1 23.15 -6.53 -21.85
N GLU A 2 22.46 -7.28 -22.68
CA GLU A 2 21.18 -6.92 -23.31
C GLU A 2 20.12 -6.43 -22.31
N ALA A 3 19.87 -7.15 -21.23
CA ALA A 3 18.93 -6.75 -20.16
C ALA A 3 19.26 -5.39 -19.51
N VAL A 4 20.46 -4.87 -19.67
CA VAL A 4 20.90 -3.56 -19.15
C VAL A 4 20.71 -2.46 -20.20
N THR A 5 21.01 -2.74 -21.45
CA THR A 5 21.12 -1.74 -22.52
C THR A 5 19.88 -1.62 -23.41
N THR A 6 18.95 -2.58 -23.38
CA THR A 6 17.67 -2.46 -24.10
C THR A 6 16.74 -1.55 -23.34
N THR A 7 16.51 -0.34 -23.82
CA THR A 7 15.77 0.72 -23.12
C THR A 7 14.36 0.93 -23.64
N GLU A 8 14.08 0.49 -24.85
CA GLU A 8 12.80 0.65 -25.51
C GLU A 8 11.88 -0.57 -25.29
N GLY A 9 10.60 -0.30 -25.08
CA GLY A 9 9.55 -1.30 -24.97
C GLY A 9 9.59 -2.11 -23.65
N PHE A 10 8.87 -3.23 -23.66
CA PHE A 10 8.75 -4.11 -22.50
C PHE A 10 9.84 -5.19 -22.53
N VAL A 11 10.67 -5.22 -21.50
CA VAL A 11 11.73 -6.21 -21.34
C VAL A 11 11.41 -7.15 -20.19
N ARG A 12 11.20 -8.44 -20.49
CA ARG A 12 11.04 -9.48 -19.46
C ARG A 12 12.35 -10.26 -19.32
N VAL A 13 12.87 -10.34 -18.10
CA VAL A 13 14.05 -11.14 -17.76
C VAL A 13 13.63 -12.32 -16.89
N ILE A 14 13.80 -13.55 -17.38
CA ILE A 14 13.54 -14.78 -16.64
C ILE A 14 14.88 -15.30 -16.12
N ALA A 15 14.99 -15.42 -14.78
CA ALA A 15 16.25 -15.82 -14.17
C ALA A 15 16.00 -16.48 -12.80
N GLY A 16 16.74 -17.55 -12.49
CA GLY A 16 16.64 -18.28 -11.24
C GLY A 16 17.14 -17.51 -10.00
N ALA A 17 17.01 -18.08 -8.82
CA ALA A 17 17.58 -17.53 -7.61
C ALA A 17 19.11 -17.45 -7.73
N GLY A 18 19.74 -16.41 -7.17
CA GLY A 18 21.21 -16.24 -7.23
C GLY A 18 21.78 -15.82 -8.61
N SER A 19 20.97 -15.75 -9.66
CA SER A 19 21.42 -15.42 -11.04
C SER A 19 21.87 -13.97 -11.25
N GLY A 20 21.79 -13.12 -10.23
CA GLY A 20 22.20 -11.71 -10.33
C GLY A 20 21.13 -10.76 -10.87
N LYS A 21 19.82 -11.11 -10.78
CA LYS A 21 18.71 -10.23 -11.20
C LYS A 21 18.81 -8.81 -10.63
N THR A 22 19.00 -8.69 -9.32
CA THR A 22 19.13 -7.39 -8.65
C THR A 22 20.36 -6.63 -9.16
N ARG A 23 21.47 -7.33 -9.41
CA ARG A 23 22.67 -6.73 -9.98
C ARG A 23 22.46 -6.23 -11.41
N ALA A 24 21.69 -6.95 -12.22
CA ALA A 24 21.34 -6.50 -13.56
C ALA A 24 20.44 -5.25 -13.50
N LEU A 25 19.48 -5.22 -12.59
CA LEU A 25 18.55 -4.11 -12.40
C LEU A 25 19.27 -2.83 -11.92
N THR A 26 20.14 -2.95 -10.92
CA THR A 26 20.92 -1.79 -10.41
C THR A 26 21.90 -1.26 -11.47
N ARG A 27 22.50 -2.13 -12.29
CA ARG A 27 23.34 -1.72 -13.42
C ARG A 27 22.52 -1.08 -14.54
N ARG A 28 21.29 -1.53 -14.79
CA ARG A 28 20.40 -0.89 -15.73
C ARG A 28 20.05 0.53 -15.27
N PHE A 29 19.73 0.70 -13.99
CA PHE A 29 19.48 2.02 -13.41
C PHE A 29 20.69 2.94 -13.61
N ALA A 30 21.87 2.48 -13.20
CA ALA A 30 23.10 3.26 -13.39
C ALA A 30 23.35 3.61 -14.87
N TYR A 31 23.16 2.68 -15.80
CA TYR A 31 23.30 2.91 -17.24
C TYR A 31 22.34 4.00 -17.74
N LEU A 32 21.07 3.98 -17.30
CA LEU A 32 20.08 5.01 -17.66
C LEU A 32 20.48 6.39 -17.18
N VAL A 33 21.07 6.50 -15.99
CA VAL A 33 21.50 7.77 -15.42
C VAL A 33 22.81 8.23 -16.03
N THR A 34 23.86 7.38 -16.05
CA THR A 34 25.22 7.81 -16.40
C THR A 34 25.48 7.89 -17.91
N GLU A 35 24.90 6.96 -18.67
CA GLU A 35 25.15 6.88 -20.12
C GLU A 35 24.08 7.60 -20.94
N LEU A 36 22.82 7.54 -20.49
CA LEU A 36 21.70 8.15 -21.20
C LEU A 36 21.24 9.49 -20.61
N GLY A 37 21.79 9.91 -19.49
CA GLY A 37 21.48 11.20 -18.86
C GLY A 37 20.05 11.32 -18.32
N ILE A 38 19.38 10.19 -18.04
CA ILE A 38 18.02 10.21 -17.49
C ILE A 38 18.11 10.61 -16.02
N LEU A 39 17.35 11.63 -15.64
CA LEU A 39 17.32 12.09 -14.25
C LEU A 39 16.77 10.97 -13.34
N PRO A 40 17.41 10.70 -12.20
CA PRO A 40 16.94 9.68 -11.25
C PRO A 40 15.47 9.82 -10.86
N GLY A 41 14.97 11.04 -10.67
CA GLY A 41 13.56 11.31 -10.38
C GLY A 41 12.56 10.84 -11.44
N ASN A 42 13.01 10.52 -12.66
CA ASN A 42 12.19 9.94 -13.73
C ASN A 42 12.27 8.41 -13.77
N LEU A 43 12.94 7.78 -12.82
CA LEU A 43 13.11 6.33 -12.75
C LEU A 43 12.36 5.75 -11.56
N LEU A 44 11.49 4.80 -11.85
CA LEU A 44 10.78 4.02 -10.83
C LEU A 44 11.36 2.61 -10.77
N CYS A 45 11.78 2.19 -9.58
CA CYS A 45 12.26 0.85 -9.31
C CYS A 45 11.52 0.25 -8.11
N VAL A 46 10.74 -0.79 -8.34
CA VAL A 46 9.87 -1.37 -7.31
C VAL A 46 10.35 -2.77 -6.93
N THR A 47 10.31 -3.05 -5.64
CA THR A 47 10.65 -4.36 -5.08
C THR A 47 9.64 -4.79 -4.01
N PHE A 48 9.72 -6.04 -3.55
CA PHE A 48 8.74 -6.57 -2.58
C PHE A 48 9.06 -6.24 -1.12
N THR A 49 10.34 -5.98 -0.78
CA THR A 49 10.75 -5.78 0.62
C THR A 49 11.55 -4.50 0.80
N ASN A 50 11.39 -3.86 1.96
CA ASN A 50 12.17 -2.69 2.34
C ASN A 50 13.67 -2.98 2.39
N LYS A 51 14.06 -4.19 2.82
CA LYS A 51 15.45 -4.63 2.79
C LYS A 51 16.03 -4.61 1.38
N ALA A 52 15.29 -5.18 0.41
CA ALA A 52 15.74 -5.18 -0.98
C ALA A 52 15.78 -3.77 -1.59
N ALA A 53 14.83 -2.89 -1.24
CA ALA A 53 14.86 -1.50 -1.66
C ALA A 53 16.09 -0.76 -1.11
N ASN A 54 16.42 -0.95 0.16
CA ASN A 54 17.61 -0.35 0.78
C ASN A 54 18.92 -0.87 0.17
N GLU A 55 19.02 -2.18 -0.08
CA GLU A 55 20.18 -2.75 -0.76
C GLU A 55 20.33 -2.21 -2.18
N MET A 56 19.22 -2.00 -2.89
CA MET A 56 19.24 -1.39 -4.22
C MET A 56 19.76 0.05 -4.18
N ARG A 57 19.24 0.88 -3.27
CA ARG A 57 19.71 2.27 -3.10
C ARG A 57 21.20 2.33 -2.85
N GLN A 58 21.72 1.53 -1.92
CA GLN A 58 23.16 1.46 -1.65
C GLN A 58 23.97 1.05 -2.88
N ARG A 59 23.52 0.04 -3.61
CA ARG A 59 24.23 -0.41 -4.81
C ARG A 59 24.23 0.63 -5.94
N ILE A 60 23.12 1.35 -6.12
CA ILE A 60 23.01 2.42 -7.11
C ILE A 60 23.89 3.59 -6.71
N HIS A 61 23.84 4.02 -5.45
CA HIS A 61 24.75 5.05 -4.92
C HIS A 61 26.23 4.70 -5.18
N ASN A 62 26.62 3.45 -4.92
CA ASN A 62 28.00 2.98 -5.18
C ASN A 62 28.36 2.96 -6.68
N LEU A 63 27.38 2.86 -7.58
CA LEU A 63 27.62 2.84 -9.03
C LEU A 63 27.61 4.24 -9.65
N THR A 64 26.76 5.13 -9.16
CA THR A 64 26.56 6.47 -9.72
C THR A 64 27.32 7.57 -8.97
N GLY A 65 27.65 7.33 -7.70
CA GLY A 65 28.20 8.36 -6.81
C GLY A 65 27.19 9.42 -6.38
N ASP A 66 25.92 9.28 -6.79
CA ASP A 66 24.84 10.21 -6.49
C ASP A 66 24.00 9.74 -5.29
N ASN A 67 23.56 10.67 -4.47
CA ASN A 67 22.62 10.40 -3.38
C ASN A 67 21.17 10.34 -3.86
N ASP A 68 20.86 10.92 -5.03
CA ASP A 68 19.55 10.77 -5.64
C ASP A 68 19.45 9.40 -6.30
N THR A 69 18.66 8.55 -5.69
CA THR A 69 18.41 7.19 -6.19
C THR A 69 17.02 7.06 -6.84
N GLY A 70 16.35 8.18 -7.12
CA GLY A 70 15.01 8.18 -7.71
C GLY A 70 13.98 7.48 -6.81
N TYR A 71 12.93 7.00 -7.42
CA TYR A 71 11.86 6.27 -6.72
C TYR A 71 12.19 4.77 -6.59
N ILE A 72 13.05 4.42 -5.64
CA ILE A 72 13.33 3.02 -5.29
C ILE A 72 12.55 2.67 -4.03
N ASN A 73 11.48 1.90 -4.19
CA ASN A 73 10.55 1.63 -3.10
C ASN A 73 9.95 0.22 -3.19
N THR A 74 9.25 -0.20 -2.14
CA THR A 74 8.26 -1.27 -2.27
C THR A 74 7.01 -0.73 -2.97
N PHE A 75 6.14 -1.63 -3.46
CA PHE A 75 4.84 -1.20 -4.02
C PHE A 75 4.06 -0.34 -3.03
N HIS A 76 3.96 -0.78 -1.77
CA HIS A 76 3.28 0.00 -0.72
C HIS A 76 3.94 1.36 -0.49
N GLY A 77 5.27 1.41 -0.38
CA GLY A 77 5.99 2.67 -0.20
C GLY A 77 5.83 3.63 -1.38
N PHE A 78 5.74 3.11 -2.61
CA PHE A 78 5.45 3.92 -3.79
C PHE A 78 4.02 4.47 -3.77
N CYS A 79 3.03 3.64 -3.42
CA CYS A 79 1.65 4.10 -3.27
C CYS A 79 1.52 5.19 -2.19
N VAL A 80 2.23 5.03 -1.06
CA VAL A 80 2.28 6.06 0.00
C VAL A 80 2.85 7.37 -0.54
N SER A 81 3.93 7.32 -1.34
CA SER A 81 4.51 8.54 -1.95
C SER A 81 3.52 9.25 -2.87
N ILE A 82 2.79 8.51 -3.72
CA ILE A 82 1.74 9.09 -4.57
C ILE A 82 0.64 9.72 -3.73
N LEU A 83 0.15 9.01 -2.72
CA LEU A 83 -0.92 9.50 -1.86
C LEU A 83 -0.49 10.73 -1.03
N GLN A 84 0.78 10.85 -0.67
CA GLN A 84 1.29 12.06 0.01
C GLN A 84 1.26 13.30 -0.90
N GLU A 85 1.47 13.12 -2.19
CA GLU A 85 1.41 14.21 -3.16
C GLU A 85 -0.04 14.55 -3.53
N ASP A 86 -0.85 13.53 -3.81
CA ASP A 86 -2.18 13.66 -4.42
C ASP A 86 -3.34 13.15 -3.52
N SER A 87 -3.17 13.11 -2.20
CA SER A 87 -4.21 12.63 -1.27
C SER A 87 -5.55 13.33 -1.44
N HIS A 88 -5.54 14.61 -1.80
CA HIS A 88 -6.72 15.43 -2.03
C HIS A 88 -7.58 14.92 -3.21
N ALA A 89 -6.98 14.30 -4.22
CA ALA A 89 -7.70 13.77 -5.38
C ALA A 89 -8.61 12.58 -5.02
N VAL A 90 -8.32 11.89 -3.91
CA VAL A 90 -9.10 10.77 -3.37
C VAL A 90 -9.78 11.10 -2.03
N GLY A 91 -9.84 12.38 -1.67
CA GLY A 91 -10.53 12.84 -0.46
C GLY A 91 -9.83 12.51 0.87
N TYR A 92 -8.55 12.11 0.84
CA TYR A 92 -7.77 11.85 2.05
C TYR A 92 -7.05 13.11 2.55
N PRO A 93 -6.88 13.27 3.88
CA PRO A 93 -6.05 14.34 4.44
C PRO A 93 -4.56 14.10 4.09
N LYS A 94 -3.77 15.16 4.03
CA LYS A 94 -2.31 15.05 3.79
C LYS A 94 -1.59 14.19 4.83
N SER A 95 -2.10 14.15 6.05
CA SER A 95 -1.57 13.38 7.19
C SER A 95 -2.35 12.08 7.41
N PHE A 96 -2.57 11.29 6.36
CA PHE A 96 -3.20 9.98 6.51
C PHE A 96 -2.28 8.98 7.22
N LEU A 97 -2.88 8.04 7.92
CA LEU A 97 -2.17 6.93 8.54
C LEU A 97 -2.21 5.71 7.61
N VAL A 98 -1.11 4.98 7.57
CA VAL A 98 -1.05 3.66 6.91
C VAL A 98 -1.23 2.60 7.97
N LEU A 99 -2.40 1.96 7.96
CA LEU A 99 -2.73 0.92 8.93
C LEU A 99 -2.06 -0.40 8.57
N ASP A 100 -1.47 -1.06 9.55
CA ASP A 100 -1.00 -2.42 9.42
C ASP A 100 -2.00 -3.44 10.01
N ASN A 101 -1.66 -4.74 9.94
CA ASN A 101 -2.54 -5.78 10.46
C ASN A 101 -2.78 -5.67 11.97
N SER A 102 -1.83 -5.16 12.74
CA SER A 102 -1.99 -4.99 14.19
C SER A 102 -2.92 -3.82 14.53
N ASP A 103 -2.91 -2.77 13.72
CA ASP A 103 -3.84 -1.66 13.84
C ASP A 103 -5.27 -2.12 13.54
N ILE A 104 -5.43 -2.92 12.46
CA ILE A 104 -6.74 -3.51 12.12
C ILE A 104 -7.23 -4.44 13.23
N ASP A 105 -6.36 -5.29 13.79
CA ASP A 105 -6.72 -6.18 14.88
C ASP A 105 -7.13 -5.40 16.14
N ALA A 106 -6.48 -4.29 16.45
CA ALA A 106 -6.88 -3.42 17.55
C ALA A 106 -8.28 -2.80 17.33
N MET A 107 -8.59 -2.37 16.11
CA MET A 107 -9.93 -1.90 15.76
C MET A 107 -10.97 -3.01 15.86
N LEU A 108 -10.64 -4.22 15.38
CA LEU A 108 -11.51 -5.39 15.49
C LEU A 108 -11.78 -5.74 16.95
N GLN A 109 -10.77 -5.69 17.83
CA GLN A 109 -10.93 -5.93 19.25
C GLN A 109 -11.96 -4.99 19.87
N ILE A 110 -11.90 -3.69 19.57
CA ILE A 110 -12.87 -2.70 20.04
C ILE A 110 -14.29 -3.07 19.58
N ILE A 111 -14.46 -3.44 18.31
CA ILE A 111 -15.76 -3.80 17.74
C ILE A 111 -16.32 -5.05 18.43
N TYR A 112 -15.46 -6.06 18.65
CA TYR A 112 -15.86 -7.31 19.31
C TYR A 112 -16.28 -7.06 20.75
N ASP A 113 -15.53 -6.26 21.50
CA ASP A 113 -15.86 -5.92 22.88
C ASP A 113 -17.16 -5.10 22.99
N GLU A 114 -17.36 -4.12 22.09
CA GLU A 114 -18.58 -3.29 22.07
C GLU A 114 -19.85 -4.09 21.71
N ARG A 115 -19.73 -5.07 20.82
CA ARG A 115 -20.88 -5.80 20.27
C ARG A 115 -21.02 -7.23 20.80
N GLY A 116 -20.15 -7.63 21.73
CA GLY A 116 -20.17 -8.95 22.35
C GLY A 116 -19.86 -10.10 21.37
N LEU A 117 -19.08 -9.82 20.31
CA LEU A 117 -18.62 -10.83 19.38
C LEU A 117 -17.44 -11.62 19.98
N THR A 118 -17.29 -12.83 19.51
CA THR A 118 -16.21 -13.74 19.91
C THR A 118 -15.46 -14.28 18.70
N LEU A 119 -14.28 -14.86 18.91
CA LEU A 119 -13.54 -15.52 17.86
C LEU A 119 -14.25 -16.76 17.26
N ARG A 120 -15.35 -17.22 17.93
CA ARG A 120 -16.23 -18.28 17.37
C ARG A 120 -17.14 -17.73 16.29
N ASP A 121 -17.53 -16.46 16.36
CA ASP A 121 -18.34 -15.80 15.34
C ASP A 121 -17.51 -15.53 14.09
N MET A 122 -16.31 -15.00 14.28
CA MET A 122 -15.30 -14.83 13.19
C MET A 122 -13.92 -14.59 13.82
N THR A 123 -12.87 -15.24 13.29
CA THR A 123 -11.49 -14.94 13.71
C THR A 123 -11.01 -13.62 13.09
N PHE A 124 -10.06 -12.94 13.73
CA PHE A 124 -9.51 -11.69 13.21
C PHE A 124 -8.89 -11.85 11.80
N SER A 125 -8.20 -12.97 11.54
CA SER A 125 -7.69 -13.26 10.19
C SER A 125 -8.82 -13.29 9.15
N HIS A 126 -9.90 -13.99 9.46
CA HIS A 126 -11.06 -14.10 8.58
C HIS A 126 -11.79 -12.75 8.41
N ALA A 127 -11.84 -11.95 9.47
CA ALA A 127 -12.40 -10.59 9.42
C ALA A 127 -11.57 -9.68 8.50
N ARG A 128 -10.23 -9.72 8.60
CA ARG A 128 -9.34 -8.97 7.69
C ARG A 128 -9.52 -9.41 6.24
N ASP A 129 -9.50 -10.71 5.97
CA ASP A 129 -9.72 -11.25 4.61
C ASP A 129 -11.08 -10.81 4.05
N MET A 130 -12.11 -10.84 4.88
CA MET A 130 -13.46 -10.38 4.50
C MET A 130 -13.47 -8.87 4.17
N ILE A 131 -12.85 -8.05 5.02
CA ILE A 131 -12.75 -6.60 4.82
C ILE A 131 -11.97 -6.31 3.52
N GLU A 132 -10.83 -6.96 3.32
CA GLU A 132 -10.03 -6.83 2.10
C GLU A 132 -10.84 -7.24 0.86
N MET A 133 -11.53 -8.36 0.90
CA MET A 133 -12.38 -8.83 -0.19
C MET A 133 -13.51 -7.85 -0.50
N LEU A 134 -14.10 -7.22 0.51
CA LEU A 134 -15.15 -6.22 0.30
C LEU A 134 -14.58 -4.90 -0.24
N LYS A 135 -13.36 -4.55 0.16
CA LYS A 135 -12.64 -3.40 -0.37
C LYS A 135 -12.18 -3.58 -1.83
N LEU A 136 -11.73 -4.79 -2.18
CA LEU A 136 -11.18 -5.08 -3.51
C LEU A 136 -12.24 -5.50 -4.55
N LYS A 137 -13.39 -5.98 -4.09
CA LYS A 137 -14.47 -6.32 -5.01
C LYS A 137 -15.06 -5.06 -5.60
N GLU A 138 -14.65 -4.78 -6.84
CA GLU A 138 -15.37 -4.13 -7.96
C GLU A 138 -16.71 -3.42 -7.64
N ARG A 139 -16.85 -2.88 -6.42
CA ARG A 139 -17.96 -2.01 -6.07
C ARG A 139 -17.42 -0.58 -6.08
N PRO A 140 -17.70 0.17 -7.16
CA PRO A 140 -17.54 1.64 -7.14
C PRO A 140 -18.19 2.24 -5.89
N ASP A 141 -19.33 1.68 -5.48
CA ASP A 141 -20.10 2.05 -4.29
C ASP A 141 -19.29 1.99 -2.97
N TYR A 142 -18.28 1.11 -2.88
CA TYR A 142 -17.49 1.02 -1.65
C TYR A 142 -16.63 2.27 -1.43
N TYR A 143 -15.98 2.76 -2.46
CA TYR A 143 -15.19 3.99 -2.39
C TYR A 143 -16.08 5.22 -2.17
N GLU A 144 -17.25 5.26 -2.79
CA GLU A 144 -18.25 6.30 -2.51
C GLU A 144 -18.73 6.21 -1.05
N ASP A 145 -19.06 5.03 -0.54
CA ASP A 145 -19.49 4.84 0.85
C ASP A 145 -18.40 5.20 1.87
N MET A 146 -17.13 4.85 1.62
CA MET A 146 -16.02 5.21 2.51
C MET A 146 -15.72 6.71 2.50
N ILE A 147 -15.72 7.31 1.33
CA ILE A 147 -15.33 8.72 1.13
C ILE A 147 -16.50 9.64 1.42
N THR A 148 -17.71 9.29 0.97
CA THR A 148 -18.87 10.18 0.96
C THR A 148 -19.80 10.02 2.16
N LEU A 149 -19.90 8.83 2.78
CA LEU A 149 -20.78 8.65 3.93
C LEU A 149 -20.27 9.42 5.15
N PRO A 150 -21.12 10.30 5.74
CA PRO A 150 -20.81 10.93 7.00
C PRO A 150 -20.53 9.92 8.11
N LEU A 151 -19.70 10.31 9.07
CA LEU A 151 -19.34 9.46 10.22
C LEU A 151 -20.57 9.00 11.01
N ASP A 152 -21.57 9.89 11.16
CA ASP A 152 -22.83 9.58 11.84
C ASP A 152 -23.64 8.50 11.11
N THR A 153 -23.66 8.53 9.78
CA THR A 153 -24.33 7.50 8.96
C THR A 153 -23.64 6.14 9.09
N LEU A 154 -22.31 6.11 9.14
CA LEU A 154 -21.56 4.87 9.37
C LEU A 154 -21.81 4.34 10.78
N LYS A 155 -21.87 5.23 11.77
CA LYS A 155 -22.22 4.87 13.16
C LYS A 155 -23.62 4.27 13.24
N GLU A 156 -24.61 4.88 12.58
CA GLU A 156 -25.98 4.37 12.52
C GLU A 156 -26.06 2.99 11.86
N LYS A 157 -25.36 2.77 10.76
CA LYS A 157 -25.27 1.45 10.11
C LYS A 157 -24.62 0.41 11.01
N TYR A 158 -23.56 0.78 11.72
CA TYR A 158 -22.89 -0.08 12.69
C TYR A 158 -23.82 -0.46 13.87
N ASP A 159 -24.55 0.52 14.42
CA ASP A 159 -25.44 0.30 15.55
C ASP A 159 -26.66 -0.57 15.18
N LYS A 160 -27.15 -0.45 13.94
CA LYS A 160 -28.27 -1.24 13.42
C LYS A 160 -27.88 -2.60 12.85
N ALA A 161 -26.60 -2.87 12.67
CA ALA A 161 -26.13 -4.15 12.13
C ALA A 161 -26.46 -5.31 13.08
N GLU A 162 -27.02 -6.39 12.54
CA GLU A 162 -27.42 -7.57 13.31
C GLU A 162 -26.53 -8.79 13.03
N SER A 163 -26.04 -8.93 11.78
CA SER A 163 -25.14 -10.02 11.43
C SER A 163 -23.71 -9.74 11.86
N ALA A 164 -22.97 -10.75 12.32
CA ALA A 164 -21.55 -10.61 12.66
C ALA A 164 -20.74 -9.99 11.52
N LYS A 165 -21.06 -10.35 10.28
CA LYS A 165 -20.42 -9.79 9.08
C LYS A 165 -20.64 -8.29 8.95
N ASP A 166 -21.87 -7.82 9.08
CA ASP A 166 -22.21 -6.39 8.94
C ASP A 166 -21.69 -5.58 10.13
N ILE A 167 -21.76 -6.15 11.33
CA ILE A 167 -21.19 -5.54 12.55
C ILE A 167 -19.70 -5.28 12.35
N ILE A 168 -18.95 -6.29 11.93
CA ILE A 168 -17.51 -6.19 11.71
C ILE A 168 -17.22 -5.20 10.59
N PHE A 169 -17.93 -5.28 9.47
CA PHE A 169 -17.68 -4.45 8.30
C PHE A 169 -17.98 -2.97 8.56
N TYR A 170 -19.19 -2.63 9.02
CA TYR A 170 -19.54 -1.24 9.32
C TYR A 170 -18.80 -0.70 10.53
N GLY A 171 -18.53 -1.54 11.52
CA GLY A 171 -17.69 -1.17 12.66
C GLY A 171 -16.27 -0.79 12.22
N TYR A 172 -15.66 -1.60 11.35
CA TYR A 172 -14.34 -1.30 10.80
C TYR A 172 -14.34 0.01 9.99
N LEU A 173 -15.31 0.21 9.09
CA LEU A 173 -15.42 1.45 8.33
C LEU A 173 -15.59 2.68 9.23
N TYR A 174 -16.38 2.55 10.28
CA TYR A 174 -16.57 3.62 11.26
C TYR A 174 -15.26 3.94 11.98
N GLN A 175 -14.54 2.94 12.49
CA GLN A 175 -13.27 3.14 13.19
C GLN A 175 -12.18 3.68 12.23
N GLU A 176 -12.08 3.14 11.03
CA GLU A 176 -11.14 3.62 10.01
C GLU A 176 -11.38 5.10 9.70
N LYS A 177 -12.63 5.48 9.43
CA LYS A 177 -12.97 6.88 9.13
C LYS A 177 -12.75 7.81 10.31
N LYS A 178 -12.96 7.33 11.54
CA LYS A 178 -12.69 8.09 12.77
C LYS A 178 -11.19 8.40 12.92
N CYS A 179 -10.31 7.49 12.49
CA CYS A 179 -8.86 7.73 12.48
C CYS A 179 -8.44 8.81 11.49
N PHE A 180 -9.22 9.05 10.45
CA PHE A 180 -8.95 10.06 9.41
C PHE A 180 -9.77 11.35 9.57
N ALA A 181 -10.67 11.42 10.55
CA ALA A 181 -11.40 12.65 10.82
C ALA A 181 -10.44 13.72 11.35
N PRO A 182 -10.46 14.96 10.83
CA PRO A 182 -9.70 16.05 11.41
C PRO A 182 -10.16 16.26 12.86
N VAL A 183 -9.20 16.34 13.77
CA VAL A 183 -9.42 16.73 15.17
C VAL A 183 -9.85 18.20 15.25
#